data_ecd3bbdffbc5c1783ad65c2419a28443
#
_entry.id   ecd3bbdffbc5c1783ad65c2419a28443
#
_cell.length_a   1.000
_cell.length_b   1.000
_cell.length_c   1.000
_cell.angle_alpha   90.00
_cell.angle_beta   90.00
_cell.angle_gamma   90.00
#
_symmetry.space_group_name_H-M   'P 1'
#
loop_
_entity.id
_entity.type
_entity.pdbx_description
1 polymer ?
#
loop_
_entity_poly.entity_id
_entity_poly.type
_entity_poly.pdbx_seq_one_letter_code
_entity_poly.pdbx_strand_id
1 'polypeptide(L)'
;MSDLPAEVGPLLERFASDVGAVVPVVALWAHGSLALGDHQGGRSDLDLVALVGTELTDRRQEELRAVHRRLIADIPLARTLHCTYVPRGNESDAARAHPTWAMGEWFERPVTPVSRRELALGAVVLSGPPPVDVLPGVNDRELTEFIRAELEECWLPVTADAKAELWLQDIWVDLGMPTFARASVTLRDGRLITKGEALE
;
A
#
# COMPACT_ATOMS: atom_id res chain seq x y z
N MET A 1 19.62 0.91 1.47
CA MET A 1 18.93 1.74 2.49
C MET A 1 19.38 3.21 2.49
N SER A 2 20.18 3.64 1.52
CA SER A 2 20.76 5.00 1.48
C SER A 2 19.82 6.12 1.01
N ASP A 3 18.62 5.81 0.52
CA ASP A 3 17.71 6.80 -0.09
C ASP A 3 16.36 6.97 0.65
N LEU A 4 16.21 6.40 1.85
CA LEU A 4 15.01 6.64 2.66
C LEU A 4 15.10 7.98 3.39
N PRO A 5 13.98 8.73 3.54
CA PRO A 5 13.93 9.90 4.41
C PRO A 5 14.42 9.57 5.83
N ALA A 6 15.11 10.48 6.46
CA ALA A 6 15.81 10.24 7.73
C ALA A 6 14.87 9.77 8.87
N GLU A 7 13.61 10.23 8.85
CA GLU A 7 12.60 9.85 9.83
C GLU A 7 11.95 8.48 9.55
N VAL A 8 11.98 8.02 8.29
CA VAL A 8 11.31 6.77 7.85
C VAL A 8 12.14 5.53 8.19
N GLY A 9 13.45 5.59 7.97
CA GLY A 9 14.36 4.46 8.21
C GLY A 9 14.20 3.82 9.59
N PRO A 10 14.36 4.59 10.69
CA PRO A 10 14.23 4.06 12.05
C PRO A 10 12.85 3.44 12.35
N LEU A 11 11.77 4.01 11.81
CA LEU A 11 10.41 3.45 11.95
C LEU A 11 10.31 2.09 11.25
N LEU A 12 10.80 1.98 10.02
CA LEU A 12 10.74 0.73 9.26
C LEU A 12 11.61 -0.36 9.86
N GLU A 13 12.78 -0.03 10.40
CA GLU A 13 13.63 -0.97 11.14
C GLU A 13 12.94 -1.48 12.40
N ARG A 14 12.32 -0.60 13.18
CA ARG A 14 11.57 -0.97 14.37
C ARG A 14 10.35 -1.83 13.99
N PHE A 15 9.60 -1.45 12.96
CA PHE A 15 8.46 -2.22 12.46
C PHE A 15 8.88 -3.63 12.03
N ALA A 16 9.94 -3.76 11.22
CA ALA A 16 10.45 -5.05 10.78
C ALA A 16 10.84 -5.95 11.96
N SER A 17 11.49 -5.38 12.98
CA SER A 17 11.86 -6.09 14.21
C SER A 17 10.65 -6.57 15.00
N ASP A 18 9.66 -5.68 15.22
CA ASP A 18 8.48 -5.97 16.02
C ASP A 18 7.56 -7.00 15.31
N VAL A 19 7.38 -6.91 13.99
CA VAL A 19 6.65 -7.92 13.20
C VAL A 19 7.39 -9.25 13.19
N GLY A 20 8.71 -9.23 13.01
CA GLY A 20 9.54 -10.43 13.03
C GLY A 20 9.51 -11.20 14.34
N ALA A 21 9.20 -10.53 15.46
CA ALA A 21 8.98 -11.18 16.75
C ALA A 21 7.64 -11.93 16.84
N VAL A 22 6.66 -11.59 16.00
CA VAL A 22 5.33 -12.22 15.96
C VAL A 22 5.27 -13.34 14.92
N VAL A 23 5.79 -13.06 13.71
CA VAL A 23 5.74 -13.99 12.58
C VAL A 23 7.07 -13.99 11.81
N PRO A 24 7.51 -15.13 11.26
CA PRO A 24 8.67 -15.14 10.38
C PRO A 24 8.42 -14.27 9.15
N VAL A 25 9.19 -13.20 8.98
CA VAL A 25 9.15 -12.34 7.79
C VAL A 25 10.14 -12.91 6.77
N VAL A 26 9.62 -13.32 5.61
CA VAL A 26 10.41 -13.84 4.46
C VAL A 26 10.91 -12.71 3.59
N ALA A 27 10.06 -11.70 3.38
CA ALA A 27 10.42 -10.47 2.69
C ALA A 27 9.55 -9.30 3.21
N LEU A 28 10.10 -8.10 3.11
CA LEU A 28 9.40 -6.85 3.42
C LEU A 28 9.76 -5.82 2.38
N TRP A 29 8.75 -5.25 1.74
CA TRP A 29 8.88 -4.28 0.66
C TRP A 29 8.06 -3.04 0.94
N ALA A 30 8.61 -1.87 0.61
CA ALA A 30 7.82 -0.64 0.53
C ALA A 30 7.49 -0.31 -0.93
N HIS A 31 6.30 0.25 -1.16
CA HIS A 31 5.82 0.68 -2.47
C HIS A 31 5.15 2.07 -2.39
N GLY A 32 4.26 2.40 -3.33
CA GLY A 32 3.59 3.69 -3.35
C GLY A 32 4.56 4.85 -3.56
N SER A 33 4.39 5.93 -2.79
CA SER A 33 5.20 7.14 -2.92
C SER A 33 6.70 6.92 -2.68
N LEU A 34 7.07 5.99 -1.80
CA LEU A 34 8.48 5.63 -1.59
C LEU A 34 9.10 5.00 -2.83
N ALA A 35 8.40 4.06 -3.46
CA ALA A 35 8.85 3.36 -4.65
C ALA A 35 8.93 4.29 -5.87
N LEU A 36 8.04 5.27 -5.95
CA LEU A 36 7.95 6.22 -7.06
C LEU A 36 8.77 7.49 -6.85
N GLY A 37 9.48 7.62 -5.71
CA GLY A 37 10.32 8.78 -5.43
C GLY A 37 9.56 10.08 -5.14
N ASP A 38 8.28 9.97 -4.74
CA ASP A 38 7.36 11.10 -4.49
C ASP A 38 6.90 11.16 -3.01
N HIS A 39 7.67 10.57 -2.10
CA HIS A 39 7.32 10.58 -0.69
C HIS A 39 7.47 11.96 -0.07
N GLN A 40 6.40 12.46 0.55
CA GLN A 40 6.36 13.74 1.26
C GLN A 40 6.17 13.48 2.75
N GLY A 41 7.16 13.84 3.57
CA GLY A 41 7.12 13.68 5.03
C GLY A 41 5.87 14.30 5.64
N GLY A 42 5.17 13.55 6.50
CA GLY A 42 3.96 13.99 7.18
C GLY A 42 2.68 14.03 6.34
N ARG A 43 2.75 13.73 5.04
CA ARG A 43 1.59 13.70 4.12
C ARG A 43 1.40 12.35 3.41
N SER A 44 2.49 11.70 3.05
CA SER A 44 2.45 10.41 2.34
C SER A 44 2.32 9.26 3.32
N ASP A 45 1.53 8.26 2.93
CA ASP A 45 1.49 6.98 3.61
C ASP A 45 2.79 6.18 3.33
N LEU A 46 3.09 5.28 4.24
CA LEU A 46 4.16 4.29 4.13
C LEU A 46 3.53 2.94 3.81
N ASP A 47 3.40 2.63 2.52
CA ASP A 47 2.75 1.43 2.03
C ASP A 47 3.72 0.25 1.97
N LEU A 48 3.43 -0.82 2.71
CA LEU A 48 4.27 -2.00 2.84
C LEU A 48 3.52 -3.27 2.44
N VAL A 49 4.28 -4.23 1.91
CA VAL A 49 3.86 -5.63 1.79
C VAL A 49 4.88 -6.50 2.52
N ALA A 50 4.40 -7.32 3.45
CA ALA A 50 5.18 -8.30 4.18
C ALA A 50 4.82 -9.71 3.71
N LEU A 51 5.77 -10.42 3.09
CA LEU A 51 5.66 -11.86 2.85
C LEU A 51 6.01 -12.58 4.15
N VAL A 52 5.04 -13.30 4.74
CA VAL A 52 5.22 -14.00 6.00
C VAL A 52 5.28 -15.51 5.78
N GLY A 53 6.11 -16.21 6.59
CA GLY A 53 6.45 -17.60 6.37
C GLY A 53 5.33 -18.61 6.66
N THR A 54 4.20 -18.17 7.22
CA THR A 54 3.09 -19.03 7.64
C THR A 54 1.75 -18.32 7.52
N GLU A 55 0.66 -19.10 7.43
CA GLU A 55 -0.69 -18.57 7.59
C GLU A 55 -0.86 -17.82 8.92
N LEU A 56 -1.66 -16.75 8.87
CA LEU A 56 -1.94 -15.92 10.03
C LEU A 56 -3.18 -16.44 10.78
N THR A 57 -2.96 -17.14 11.87
CA THR A 57 -4.05 -17.47 12.82
C THR A 57 -4.62 -16.20 13.44
N ASP A 58 -5.87 -16.26 13.95
CA ASP A 58 -6.52 -15.13 14.62
C ASP A 58 -5.65 -14.56 15.76
N ARG A 59 -4.97 -15.42 16.50
CA ARG A 59 -4.02 -15.01 17.55
C ARG A 59 -2.88 -14.16 16.97
N ARG A 60 -2.24 -14.60 15.89
CA ARG A 60 -1.14 -13.86 15.24
C ARG A 60 -1.62 -12.55 14.65
N GLN A 61 -2.81 -12.54 14.07
CA GLN A 61 -3.42 -11.31 13.59
C GLN A 61 -3.63 -10.30 14.73
N GLU A 62 -4.11 -10.73 15.89
CA GLU A 62 -4.25 -9.83 17.05
C GLU A 62 -2.90 -9.36 17.61
N GLU A 63 -1.90 -10.23 17.62
CA GLU A 63 -0.53 -9.85 18.00
C GLU A 63 0.05 -8.80 17.03
N LEU A 64 -0.19 -8.93 15.73
CA LEU A 64 0.20 -7.92 14.71
C LEU A 64 -0.55 -6.60 14.87
N ARG A 65 -1.87 -6.63 15.14
CA ARG A 65 -2.64 -5.43 15.48
C ARG A 65 -2.04 -4.71 16.70
N ALA A 66 -1.64 -5.46 17.70
CA ALA A 66 -1.00 -4.91 18.88
C ALA A 66 0.37 -4.27 18.58
N VAL A 67 1.13 -4.82 17.62
CA VAL A 67 2.37 -4.19 17.12
C VAL A 67 2.07 -2.82 16.52
N HIS A 68 1.11 -2.73 15.61
CA HIS A 68 0.75 -1.45 14.99
C HIS A 68 0.28 -0.41 16.01
N ARG A 69 -0.60 -0.81 16.94
CA ARG A 69 -1.10 0.09 18.00
C ARG A 69 0.02 0.62 18.89
N ARG A 70 0.99 -0.22 19.25
CA ARG A 70 2.16 0.21 20.05
C ARG A 70 3.04 1.18 19.25
N LEU A 71 3.33 0.86 18.00
CA LEU A 71 4.13 1.75 17.17
C LEU A 71 3.48 3.13 17.01
N ILE A 72 2.16 3.18 16.82
CA ILE A 72 1.41 4.45 16.75
C ILE A 72 1.47 5.23 18.05
N ALA A 73 1.46 4.53 19.20
CA ALA A 73 1.58 5.18 20.51
C ALA A 73 2.98 5.74 20.77
N ASP A 74 4.02 5.01 20.29
CA ASP A 74 5.43 5.36 20.53
C ASP A 74 5.95 6.37 19.48
N ILE A 75 5.53 6.24 18.23
CA ILE A 75 6.07 6.98 17.09
C ILE A 75 4.91 7.58 16.26
N PRO A 76 4.64 8.89 16.34
CA PRO A 76 3.50 9.51 15.64
C PRO A 76 3.46 9.23 14.12
N LEU A 77 4.62 9.12 13.46
CA LEU A 77 4.74 8.78 12.04
C LEU A 77 4.15 7.41 11.72
N ALA A 78 4.11 6.46 12.66
CA ALA A 78 3.53 5.13 12.44
C ALA A 78 2.03 5.13 12.11
N ARG A 79 1.33 6.26 12.27
CA ARG A 79 -0.07 6.42 11.83
C ARG A 79 -0.22 6.34 10.31
N THR A 80 0.83 6.68 9.57
CA THR A 80 0.86 6.60 8.11
C THR A 80 1.28 5.21 7.59
N LEU A 81 1.65 4.28 8.49
CA LEU A 81 2.16 2.97 8.11
C LEU A 81 1.01 2.03 7.81
N HIS A 82 0.97 1.58 6.56
CA HIS A 82 0.06 0.55 6.05
C HIS A 82 0.86 -0.72 5.73
N CYS A 83 0.31 -1.89 6.04
CA CYS A 83 0.98 -3.15 5.71
C CYS A 83 -0.01 -4.24 5.35
N THR A 84 0.15 -4.84 4.17
CA THR A 84 -0.55 -6.05 3.77
C THR A 84 0.35 -7.26 4.05
N TYR A 85 -0.17 -8.26 4.76
CA TYR A 85 0.54 -9.46 5.17
C TYR A 85 0.17 -10.63 4.27
N VAL A 86 1.07 -11.05 3.40
CA VAL A 86 0.87 -12.15 2.45
C VAL A 86 1.48 -13.43 3.02
N PRO A 87 0.69 -14.45 3.37
CA PRO A 87 1.24 -15.75 3.77
C PRO A 87 1.93 -16.44 2.59
N ARG A 88 3.10 -17.02 2.83
CA ARG A 88 3.83 -17.77 1.83
C ARG A 88 3.00 -18.93 1.29
N GLY A 89 3.00 -19.10 -0.03
CA GLY A 89 2.15 -20.05 -0.75
C GLY A 89 0.88 -19.41 -1.32
N ASN A 90 0.54 -18.17 -0.91
CA ASN A 90 -0.62 -17.42 -1.38
C ASN A 90 -0.24 -16.27 -2.33
N GLU A 91 1.04 -16.02 -2.51
CA GLU A 91 1.58 -14.91 -3.30
C GLU A 91 1.25 -14.98 -4.80
N SER A 92 0.98 -16.18 -5.32
CA SER A 92 0.62 -16.39 -6.73
C SER A 92 -0.86 -16.12 -7.04
N ASP A 93 -1.74 -16.11 -6.03
CA ASP A 93 -3.16 -15.81 -6.20
C ASP A 93 -3.40 -14.31 -6.07
N ALA A 94 -3.41 -13.64 -7.22
CA ALA A 94 -3.55 -12.19 -7.30
C ALA A 94 -4.91 -11.65 -6.81
N ALA A 95 -5.95 -12.49 -6.78
CA ALA A 95 -7.29 -12.12 -6.34
C ALA A 95 -7.50 -12.36 -4.83
N ARG A 96 -6.58 -13.10 -4.19
CA ARG A 96 -6.72 -13.43 -2.78
C ARG A 96 -6.59 -12.20 -1.90
N ALA A 97 -7.57 -12.01 -1.02
CA ALA A 97 -7.49 -11.00 0.02
C ALA A 97 -6.57 -11.47 1.16
N HIS A 98 -5.83 -10.52 1.71
CA HIS A 98 -4.84 -10.74 2.76
C HIS A 98 -5.07 -9.79 3.92
N PRO A 99 -4.81 -10.22 5.16
CA PRO A 99 -4.86 -9.35 6.32
C PRO A 99 -4.03 -8.09 6.11
N THR A 100 -4.63 -6.95 6.37
CA THR A 100 -4.03 -5.64 6.11
C THR A 100 -4.31 -4.71 7.28
N TRP A 101 -3.29 -3.97 7.69
CA TRP A 101 -3.42 -2.80 8.55
C TRP A 101 -3.31 -1.54 7.68
N ALA A 102 -4.33 -0.70 7.69
CA ALA A 102 -4.27 0.63 7.09
C ALA A 102 -5.27 1.57 7.75
N MET A 103 -4.98 2.86 7.80
CA MET A 103 -5.86 3.89 8.37
C MET A 103 -6.30 3.62 9.83
N GLY A 104 -5.48 2.91 10.61
CA GLY A 104 -5.79 2.51 11.98
C GLY A 104 -6.73 1.31 12.11
N GLU A 105 -7.09 0.66 11.02
CA GLU A 105 -8.01 -0.46 10.94
C GLU A 105 -7.34 -1.74 10.44
N TRP A 106 -7.98 -2.87 10.74
CA TRP A 106 -7.57 -4.20 10.25
C TRP A 106 -8.69 -4.79 9.41
N PHE A 107 -8.39 -5.07 8.17
CA PHE A 107 -9.32 -5.65 7.20
C PHE A 107 -8.55 -6.54 6.20
N GLU A 108 -9.26 -7.11 5.23
CA GLU A 108 -8.63 -7.91 4.19
C GLU A 108 -8.74 -7.21 2.83
N ARG A 109 -7.65 -7.22 2.07
CA ARG A 109 -7.61 -6.76 0.68
C ARG A 109 -6.56 -7.54 -0.13
N PRO A 110 -6.72 -7.65 -1.46
CA PRO A 110 -5.66 -8.21 -2.30
C PRO A 110 -4.47 -7.25 -2.41
N VAL A 111 -3.30 -7.77 -2.78
CA VAL A 111 -2.23 -6.93 -3.32
C VAL A 111 -2.64 -6.54 -4.74
N THR A 112 -3.19 -5.35 -4.87
CA THR A 112 -3.86 -4.89 -6.10
C THR A 112 -2.92 -4.87 -7.31
N PRO A 113 -3.44 -4.88 -8.55
CA PRO A 113 -2.62 -4.68 -9.75
C PRO A 113 -1.81 -3.39 -9.71
N VAL A 114 -2.34 -2.31 -9.12
CA VAL A 114 -1.59 -1.06 -8.92
C VAL A 114 -0.40 -1.29 -7.97
N SER A 115 -0.64 -1.86 -6.78
CA SER A 115 0.42 -2.13 -5.80
C SER A 115 1.49 -3.08 -6.37
N ARG A 116 1.11 -4.13 -7.10
CA ARG A 116 2.06 -5.05 -7.73
C ARG A 116 2.87 -4.37 -8.84
N ARG A 117 2.26 -3.47 -9.61
CA ARG A 117 2.97 -2.68 -10.62
C ARG A 117 3.95 -1.70 -9.97
N GLU A 118 3.57 -1.01 -8.89
CA GLU A 118 4.45 -0.14 -8.11
C GLU A 118 5.65 -0.91 -7.55
N LEU A 119 5.40 -2.08 -6.96
CA LEU A 119 6.44 -2.99 -6.46
C LEU A 119 7.40 -3.44 -7.57
N ALA A 120 6.90 -3.73 -8.76
CA ALA A 120 7.72 -4.13 -9.90
C ALA A 120 8.56 -2.98 -10.48
N LEU A 121 8.05 -1.73 -10.41
CA LEU A 121 8.74 -0.56 -10.97
C LEU A 121 9.86 -0.04 -10.06
N GLY A 122 9.69 -0.07 -8.74
CA GLY A 122 10.65 0.59 -7.87
C GLY A 122 10.54 0.22 -6.39
N ALA A 123 10.20 -1.03 -6.05
CA ALA A 123 10.11 -1.43 -4.64
C ALA A 123 11.37 -1.10 -3.85
N VAL A 124 11.19 -0.51 -2.67
CA VAL A 124 12.25 -0.44 -1.67
C VAL A 124 12.28 -1.78 -0.92
N VAL A 125 13.27 -2.60 -1.22
CA VAL A 125 13.46 -3.91 -0.55
C VAL A 125 14.09 -3.69 0.82
N LEU A 126 13.30 -3.87 1.87
CA LEU A 126 13.78 -3.77 3.26
C LEU A 126 14.41 -5.09 3.73
N SER A 127 13.85 -6.22 3.28
CA SER A 127 14.43 -7.54 3.52
C SER A 127 13.91 -8.57 2.51
N GLY A 128 14.64 -9.68 2.36
CA GLY A 128 14.27 -10.82 1.51
C GLY A 128 14.49 -10.61 0.02
N PRO A 129 13.95 -11.50 -0.84
CA PRO A 129 14.06 -11.41 -2.30
C PRO A 129 13.25 -10.21 -2.82
N PRO A 130 13.59 -9.68 -4.02
CA PRO A 130 12.81 -8.61 -4.66
C PRO A 130 11.40 -9.11 -5.04
N PRO A 131 10.39 -8.22 -5.05
CA PRO A 131 8.99 -8.64 -5.29
C PRO A 131 8.77 -9.25 -6.67
N VAL A 132 9.55 -8.88 -7.67
CA VAL A 132 9.44 -9.42 -9.04
C VAL A 132 9.76 -10.92 -9.13
N ASP A 133 10.52 -11.45 -8.18
CA ASP A 133 10.85 -12.89 -8.10
C ASP A 133 9.77 -13.70 -7.36
N VAL A 134 8.79 -13.02 -6.75
CA VAL A 134 7.82 -13.63 -5.84
C VAL A 134 6.38 -13.39 -6.28
N LEU A 135 6.03 -12.15 -6.56
CA LEU A 135 4.66 -11.76 -6.91
C LEU A 135 4.41 -11.90 -8.41
N PRO A 136 3.19 -12.28 -8.83
CA PRO A 136 2.85 -12.32 -10.24
C PRO A 136 2.95 -10.92 -10.87
N GLY A 137 3.52 -10.88 -12.07
CA GLY A 137 3.58 -9.65 -12.85
C GLY A 137 2.20 -9.14 -13.23
N VAL A 138 2.11 -7.86 -13.56
CA VAL A 138 0.88 -7.19 -14.00
C VAL A 138 1.08 -6.68 -15.42
N ASN A 139 0.23 -7.10 -16.36
CA ASN A 139 0.23 -6.55 -17.71
C ASN A 139 -0.69 -5.31 -17.79
N ASP A 140 -0.57 -4.54 -18.87
CA ASP A 140 -1.31 -3.27 -19.02
C ASP A 140 -2.83 -3.48 -19.10
N ARG A 141 -3.27 -4.61 -19.67
CA ARG A 141 -4.68 -4.95 -19.72
C ARG A 141 -5.25 -5.18 -18.32
N GLU A 142 -4.59 -6.01 -17.51
CA GLU A 142 -4.99 -6.28 -16.12
C GLU A 142 -5.05 -4.99 -15.28
N LEU A 143 -4.04 -4.12 -15.43
CA LEU A 143 -4.00 -2.84 -14.75
C LEU A 143 -5.16 -1.93 -15.18
N THR A 144 -5.44 -1.86 -16.48
CA THR A 144 -6.52 -1.04 -17.05
C THR A 144 -7.90 -1.54 -16.62
N GLU A 145 -8.12 -2.86 -16.65
CA GLU A 145 -9.39 -3.49 -16.22
C GLU A 145 -9.63 -3.22 -14.73
N PHE A 146 -8.60 -3.37 -13.89
CA PHE A 146 -8.70 -3.06 -12.47
C PHE A 146 -9.07 -1.59 -12.22
N ILE A 147 -8.38 -0.64 -12.87
CA ILE A 147 -8.65 0.78 -12.66
C ILE A 147 -10.06 1.16 -13.12
N ARG A 148 -10.56 0.57 -14.21
CA ARG A 148 -11.95 0.79 -14.64
C ARG A 148 -12.94 0.29 -13.61
N ALA A 149 -12.75 -0.94 -13.11
CA ALA A 149 -13.61 -1.50 -12.08
C ALA A 149 -13.62 -0.63 -10.80
N GLU A 150 -12.46 -0.17 -10.33
CA GLU A 150 -12.37 0.74 -9.20
C GLU A 150 -13.13 2.06 -9.44
N LEU A 151 -13.02 2.64 -10.61
CA LEU A 151 -13.76 3.86 -10.95
C LEU A 151 -15.27 3.62 -11.02
N GLU A 152 -15.71 2.51 -11.60
CA GLU A 152 -17.12 2.20 -11.81
C GLU A 152 -17.82 1.72 -10.52
N GLU A 153 -17.15 0.88 -9.74
CA GLU A 153 -17.75 0.21 -8.58
C GLU A 153 -17.59 0.99 -7.27
N CYS A 154 -16.47 1.71 -7.11
CA CYS A 154 -16.18 2.45 -5.89
C CYS A 154 -16.40 3.96 -6.04
N TRP A 155 -15.83 4.59 -7.07
CA TRP A 155 -15.82 6.05 -7.18
C TRP A 155 -17.09 6.63 -7.81
N LEU A 156 -17.63 5.99 -8.86
CA LEU A 156 -18.82 6.50 -9.53
C LEU A 156 -20.04 6.58 -8.61
N PRO A 157 -20.36 5.57 -7.76
CA PRO A 157 -21.45 5.68 -6.80
C PRO A 157 -21.24 6.83 -5.81
N VAL A 158 -20.03 6.99 -5.28
CA VAL A 158 -19.71 8.08 -4.35
C VAL A 158 -19.87 9.44 -5.01
N THR A 159 -19.44 9.58 -6.27
CA THR A 159 -19.52 10.87 -7.00
C THR A 159 -20.93 11.19 -7.47
N ALA A 160 -21.74 10.18 -7.82
CA ALA A 160 -23.10 10.39 -8.33
C ALA A 160 -24.06 10.92 -7.26
N ASP A 161 -23.92 10.47 -6.01
CA ASP A 161 -24.80 10.81 -4.90
C ASP A 161 -24.21 11.83 -3.93
N ALA A 162 -22.99 12.30 -4.19
CA ALA A 162 -22.27 13.18 -3.29
C ALA A 162 -22.93 14.57 -3.18
N LYS A 163 -23.28 14.95 -1.95
CA LYS A 163 -23.68 16.32 -1.66
C LYS A 163 -22.50 17.28 -1.80
N ALA A 164 -22.76 18.53 -2.15
CA ALA A 164 -21.71 19.54 -2.34
C ALA A 164 -20.75 19.65 -1.14
N GLU A 165 -21.27 19.49 0.08
CA GLU A 165 -20.48 19.53 1.32
C GLU A 165 -19.40 18.44 1.40
N LEU A 166 -19.60 17.31 0.72
CA LEU A 166 -18.59 16.24 0.68
C LEU A 166 -17.33 16.71 -0.07
N TRP A 167 -17.52 17.41 -1.18
CA TRP A 167 -16.44 17.91 -2.03
C TRP A 167 -15.67 19.08 -1.43
N LEU A 168 -16.19 19.67 -0.36
CA LEU A 168 -15.50 20.73 0.39
C LEU A 168 -14.59 20.18 1.50
N GLN A 169 -14.55 18.86 1.71
CA GLN A 169 -13.66 18.24 2.68
C GLN A 169 -12.29 18.01 2.05
N ASP A 170 -11.23 18.41 2.76
CA ASP A 170 -9.84 18.30 2.30
C ASP A 170 -9.47 16.88 1.82
N ILE A 171 -9.99 15.85 2.49
CA ILE A 171 -9.75 14.45 2.12
C ILE A 171 -10.17 14.13 0.68
N TRP A 172 -11.28 14.71 0.19
CA TRP A 172 -11.76 14.47 -1.16
C TRP A 172 -10.95 15.22 -2.21
N VAL A 173 -10.41 16.39 -1.85
CA VAL A 173 -9.46 17.11 -2.71
C VAL A 173 -8.13 16.38 -2.76
N ASP A 174 -7.60 16.00 -1.59
CA ASP A 174 -6.26 15.37 -1.49
C ASP A 174 -6.23 13.92 -1.99
N LEU A 175 -7.35 13.21 -1.97
CA LEU A 175 -7.47 11.83 -2.43
C LEU A 175 -8.14 11.74 -3.80
N GLY A 176 -9.31 12.35 -3.97
CA GLY A 176 -10.13 12.17 -5.16
C GLY A 176 -9.49 12.75 -6.41
N MET A 177 -9.06 14.00 -6.37
CA MET A 177 -8.47 14.66 -7.55
C MET A 177 -7.22 13.95 -8.06
N PRO A 178 -6.20 13.64 -7.22
CA PRO A 178 -5.05 12.87 -7.67
C PRO A 178 -5.41 11.45 -8.14
N THR A 179 -6.41 10.81 -7.54
CA THR A 179 -6.85 9.47 -7.98
C THR A 179 -7.41 9.51 -9.39
N PHE A 180 -8.31 10.47 -9.69
CA PHE A 180 -8.88 10.60 -11.04
C PHE A 180 -7.83 11.01 -12.07
N ALA A 181 -6.91 11.92 -11.75
CA ALA A 181 -5.83 12.31 -12.64
C ALA A 181 -4.89 11.13 -12.94
N ARG A 182 -4.46 10.41 -11.91
CA ARG A 182 -3.63 9.19 -12.07
C ARG A 182 -4.34 8.11 -12.88
N ALA A 183 -5.61 7.83 -12.58
CA ALA A 183 -6.42 6.87 -13.33
C ALA A 183 -6.53 7.27 -14.80
N SER A 184 -6.79 8.54 -15.12
CA SER A 184 -6.90 9.03 -16.48
C SER A 184 -5.62 8.82 -17.28
N VAL A 185 -4.46 9.10 -16.69
CA VAL A 185 -3.16 8.87 -17.34
C VAL A 185 -2.91 7.37 -17.53
N THR A 186 -3.19 6.56 -16.51
CA THR A 186 -2.96 5.10 -16.63
C THR A 186 -3.88 4.48 -17.68
N LEU A 187 -5.15 4.90 -17.77
CA LEU A 187 -6.08 4.41 -18.79
C LEU A 187 -5.70 4.83 -20.21
N ARG A 188 -5.08 5.99 -20.37
CA ARG A 188 -4.65 6.51 -21.68
C ARG A 188 -3.29 5.95 -22.12
N ASP A 189 -2.32 5.94 -21.21
CA ASP A 189 -0.90 5.74 -21.53
C ASP A 189 -0.33 4.41 -20.99
N GLY A 190 -1.09 3.67 -20.16
CA GLY A 190 -0.65 2.42 -19.52
C GLY A 190 0.40 2.60 -18.42
N ARG A 191 0.75 3.84 -18.03
CA ARG A 191 1.78 4.13 -17.02
C ARG A 191 1.19 4.62 -15.72
N LEU A 192 1.81 4.27 -14.61
CA LEU A 192 1.53 4.88 -13.31
C LEU A 192 2.28 6.22 -13.22
N ILE A 193 1.62 7.20 -12.62
CA ILE A 193 2.22 8.49 -12.27
C ILE A 193 2.12 8.73 -10.77
N THR A 194 2.97 9.60 -10.26
CA THR A 194 2.97 10.03 -8.85
C THR A 194 1.81 10.98 -8.58
N LYS A 195 1.55 11.27 -7.28
CA LYS A 195 0.59 12.33 -6.91
C LYS A 195 1.11 13.71 -7.34
N GLY A 196 2.43 13.94 -7.23
CA GLY A 196 3.08 15.17 -7.68
C GLY A 196 2.84 15.43 -9.17
N GLU A 197 3.16 14.44 -10.03
CA GLU A 197 2.91 14.51 -11.49
C GLU A 197 1.43 14.69 -11.85
N ALA A 198 0.51 14.22 -11.01
CA ALA A 198 -0.93 14.37 -11.25
C ALA A 198 -1.45 15.81 -10.98
N LEU A 199 -0.68 16.65 -10.30
CA LEU A 199 -1.02 18.03 -9.97
C LEU A 199 -0.41 19.05 -10.94
N GLU A 200 0.44 18.61 -11.88
CA GLU A 200 1.05 19.42 -12.95
C GLU A 200 0.18 19.42 -14.22
#